data_9b0a93741e49b2dd7ec349ad37d96f8a
#
_entry.id   9b0a93741e49b2dd7ec349ad37d96f8a
#
_cell.length_a   1.000
_cell.length_b   1.000
_cell.length_c   1.000
_cell.angle_alpha   90.00
_cell.angle_beta   90.00
_cell.angle_gamma   90.00
#
_symmetry.space_group_name_H-M   'P 1'
#
loop_
_entity.id
_entity.type
_entity.pdbx_description
1 polymer ?
#
loop_
_entity_poly.entity_id
_entity_poly.type
_entity_poly.pdbx_seq_one_letter_code
_entity_poly.pdbx_strand_id
1 'polypeptide(L)'
;MVRICLIIMINGLLFSKSKYPADTLLLSKTTPFINKIGILPISLWQRLSYNTNIFNCQFYPSCSNYGADAIGDKGIIKGSIMASERITRCNPFAYNYHVELNSPFNEKDSRLIDPVKLKNLPSSNRSPLVAGTLSAIIPGAGRAYSGRTMDGLMGFWTFYLTGSSAYFSIKEKRTIAGPFFLTLSAVVYLGEIYGAWRSAKYYQKSN
;
A
#
# COMPACT_ATOMS: atom_id res chain seq x y z
N MET A 1 -10.83 -28.02 -22.58
CA MET A 1 -11.69 -27.23 -21.71
C MET A 1 -10.95 -26.09 -21.01
N VAL A 2 -9.80 -26.28 -20.36
CA VAL A 2 -9.04 -25.22 -19.65
C VAL A 2 -8.65 -24.04 -20.55
N ARG A 3 -8.20 -24.30 -21.80
CA ARG A 3 -7.83 -23.23 -22.76
C ARG A 3 -9.02 -22.35 -23.18
N ILE A 4 -10.21 -22.92 -23.32
CA ILE A 4 -11.41 -22.20 -23.70
C ILE A 4 -11.90 -21.33 -22.53
N CYS A 5 -11.85 -21.82 -21.28
CA CYS A 5 -12.15 -21.04 -20.09
C CYS A 5 -11.17 -19.86 -19.91
N LEU A 6 -9.88 -20.06 -20.23
CA LEU A 6 -8.90 -18.98 -20.15
C LEU A 6 -9.17 -17.89 -21.21
N ILE A 7 -9.54 -18.27 -22.43
CA ILE A 7 -9.87 -17.32 -23.52
C ILE A 7 -11.18 -16.56 -23.19
N ILE A 8 -12.19 -17.22 -22.62
CA ILE A 8 -13.45 -16.57 -22.20
C ILE A 8 -13.18 -15.60 -21.04
N MET A 9 -12.33 -15.97 -20.07
CA MET A 9 -11.93 -15.06 -18.99
C MET A 9 -11.16 -13.85 -19.51
N ILE A 10 -10.25 -14.03 -20.48
CA ILE A 10 -9.48 -12.94 -21.08
C ILE A 10 -10.40 -12.01 -21.90
N ASN A 11 -11.35 -12.55 -22.66
CA ASN A 11 -12.32 -11.74 -23.43
C ASN A 11 -13.33 -11.03 -22.52
N GLY A 12 -13.78 -11.63 -21.43
CA GLY A 12 -14.62 -10.97 -20.43
C GLY A 12 -13.91 -9.79 -19.73
N LEU A 13 -12.57 -9.83 -19.64
CA LEU A 13 -11.73 -8.73 -19.16
C LEU A 13 -11.65 -7.55 -20.14
N LEU A 14 -11.78 -7.79 -21.44
CA LEU A 14 -11.57 -6.78 -22.50
C LEU A 14 -12.82 -5.95 -22.83
N PHE A 15 -14.02 -6.40 -22.52
CA PHE A 15 -15.27 -5.76 -22.95
C PHE A 15 -16.12 -5.13 -21.84
N SER A 16 -15.72 -5.22 -20.58
CA SER A 16 -16.42 -4.50 -19.52
C SER A 16 -15.92 -3.06 -19.47
N LYS A 17 -16.81 -2.07 -19.69
CA LYS A 17 -16.59 -0.68 -19.26
C LYS A 17 -16.02 -0.76 -17.85
N SER A 18 -14.81 -0.27 -17.62
CA SER A 18 -14.00 -0.56 -16.42
C SER A 18 -14.75 -0.18 -15.13
N LYS A 19 -15.49 -1.14 -14.58
CA LYS A 19 -16.12 -1.03 -13.26
C LYS A 19 -15.08 -0.85 -12.17
N TYR A 20 -13.87 -1.34 -12.43
CA TYR A 20 -12.76 -1.38 -11.47
C TYR A 20 -11.66 -0.40 -11.89
N PRO A 21 -11.24 0.51 -11.01
CA PRO A 21 -10.23 1.52 -11.34
C PRO A 21 -8.88 0.95 -11.83
N ALA A 22 -8.42 -0.18 -11.29
CA ALA A 22 -7.18 -0.82 -11.75
C ALA A 22 -7.25 -1.24 -13.23
N ASP A 23 -8.44 -1.58 -13.75
CA ASP A 23 -8.60 -1.99 -15.14
C ASP A 23 -8.35 -0.83 -16.13
N THR A 24 -8.61 0.40 -15.72
CA THR A 24 -8.31 1.58 -16.57
C THR A 24 -6.82 1.69 -16.83
N LEU A 25 -5.97 1.38 -15.83
CA LEU A 25 -4.52 1.36 -15.97
C LEU A 25 -4.03 0.16 -16.78
N LEU A 26 -4.67 -1.01 -16.62
CA LEU A 26 -4.35 -2.20 -17.42
C LEU A 26 -4.65 -1.99 -18.90
N LEU A 27 -5.73 -1.28 -19.24
CA LEU A 27 -6.14 -0.98 -20.60
C LEU A 27 -5.42 0.24 -21.19
N SER A 28 -4.81 1.08 -20.35
CA SER A 28 -4.11 2.28 -20.79
C SER A 28 -2.88 1.94 -21.66
N LYS A 29 -2.72 2.69 -22.77
CA LYS A 29 -1.54 2.62 -23.63
C LYS A 29 -0.32 3.29 -22.99
N THR A 30 -0.53 4.21 -22.04
CA THR A 30 0.54 4.95 -21.37
C THR A 30 1.20 4.16 -20.24
N THR A 31 0.53 3.12 -19.71
CA THR A 31 1.08 2.27 -18.65
C THR A 31 2.04 1.24 -19.24
N PRO A 32 3.33 1.22 -18.86
CA PRO A 32 4.30 0.22 -19.32
C PRO A 32 3.84 -1.21 -19.03
N PHE A 33 4.15 -2.14 -19.94
CA PHE A 33 3.72 -3.54 -19.80
C PHE A 33 4.18 -4.18 -18.48
N ILE A 34 5.41 -3.89 -18.07
CA ILE A 34 5.95 -4.42 -16.80
C ILE A 34 5.11 -3.96 -15.59
N ASN A 35 4.62 -2.70 -15.58
CA ASN A 35 3.79 -2.18 -14.51
C ASN A 35 2.39 -2.83 -14.50
N LYS A 36 1.86 -3.20 -15.67
CA LYS A 36 0.59 -3.94 -15.78
C LYS A 36 0.65 -5.29 -15.06
N ILE A 37 1.78 -5.99 -15.11
CA ILE A 37 1.98 -7.25 -14.36
C ILE A 37 1.80 -7.01 -12.85
N GLY A 38 2.34 -5.93 -12.31
CA GLY A 38 2.18 -5.58 -10.91
C GLY A 38 0.76 -5.11 -10.54
N ILE A 39 0.01 -4.53 -11.47
CA ILE A 39 -1.37 -4.07 -11.26
C ILE A 39 -2.38 -5.23 -11.35
N LEU A 40 -2.07 -6.30 -12.08
CA LEU A 40 -2.99 -7.43 -12.28
C LEU A 40 -3.52 -8.06 -10.98
N PRO A 41 -2.70 -8.37 -9.97
CA PRO A 41 -3.20 -8.87 -8.68
C PRO A 41 -4.16 -7.89 -7.99
N ILE A 42 -3.93 -6.59 -8.14
CA ILE A 42 -4.80 -5.55 -7.57
C ILE A 42 -6.16 -5.53 -8.27
N SER A 43 -6.18 -5.67 -9.60
CA SER A 43 -7.41 -5.77 -10.38
C SER A 43 -8.24 -6.99 -9.96
N LEU A 44 -7.60 -8.14 -9.74
CA LEU A 44 -8.27 -9.34 -9.22
C LEU A 44 -8.84 -9.11 -7.81
N TRP A 45 -8.07 -8.47 -6.93
CA TRP A 45 -8.55 -8.09 -5.60
C TRP A 45 -9.77 -7.15 -5.65
N GLN A 46 -9.77 -6.16 -6.55
CA GLN A 46 -10.90 -5.24 -6.70
C GLN A 46 -12.18 -5.97 -7.12
N ARG A 47 -12.08 -7.02 -7.95
CA ARG A 47 -13.24 -7.84 -8.32
C ARG A 47 -13.85 -8.58 -7.13
N LEU A 48 -13.02 -8.99 -6.19
CA LEU A 48 -13.49 -9.64 -4.96
C LEU A 48 -14.02 -8.61 -3.96
N SER A 49 -13.24 -7.56 -3.68
CA SER A 49 -13.53 -6.60 -2.62
C SER A 49 -14.67 -5.63 -2.93
N TYR A 50 -14.84 -5.18 -4.19
CA TYR A 50 -15.89 -4.22 -4.56
C TYR A 50 -17.27 -4.85 -4.73
N ASN A 51 -17.33 -6.16 -4.85
CA ASN A 51 -18.60 -6.91 -4.88
C ASN A 51 -19.06 -7.34 -3.49
N THR A 52 -18.28 -7.05 -2.44
CA THR A 52 -18.62 -7.33 -1.05
C THR A 52 -18.62 -6.02 -0.27
N ASN A 53 -19.60 -5.83 0.62
CA ASN A 53 -19.66 -4.66 1.50
C ASN A 53 -18.79 -4.80 2.76
N ILE A 54 -17.93 -5.84 2.81
CA ILE A 54 -17.15 -6.19 3.99
C ILE A 54 -15.88 -5.32 4.11
N PHE A 55 -15.30 -4.92 2.97
CA PHE A 55 -14.00 -4.22 2.92
C PHE A 55 -14.18 -2.73 2.63
N ASN A 56 -14.57 -1.97 3.64
CA ASN A 56 -14.62 -0.51 3.53
C ASN A 56 -13.26 0.10 3.85
N CYS A 57 -12.69 0.80 2.88
CA CYS A 57 -11.43 1.52 3.06
C CYS A 57 -11.69 2.93 3.62
N GLN A 58 -11.05 3.28 4.73
CA GLN A 58 -11.17 4.63 5.33
C GLN A 58 -10.47 5.73 4.51
N PHE A 59 -9.63 5.36 3.55
CA PHE A 59 -8.93 6.31 2.69
C PHE A 59 -9.62 6.52 1.34
N TYR A 60 -9.47 7.73 0.79
CA TYR A 60 -9.80 8.09 -0.58
C TYR A 60 -8.54 8.58 -1.33
N PRO A 61 -8.18 8.01 -2.49
CA PRO A 61 -8.72 6.77 -3.07
C PRO A 61 -8.50 5.56 -2.16
N SER A 62 -9.18 4.43 -2.43
CA SER A 62 -8.98 3.19 -1.66
C SER A 62 -7.53 2.69 -1.74
N CYS A 63 -7.09 1.85 -0.78
CA CYS A 63 -5.71 1.34 -0.79
C CYS A 63 -5.37 0.55 -2.06
N SER A 64 -6.33 -0.17 -2.65
CA SER A 64 -6.14 -0.86 -3.91
C SER A 64 -5.99 0.11 -5.09
N ASN A 65 -6.78 1.19 -5.14
CA ASN A 65 -6.62 2.23 -6.17
C ASN A 65 -5.27 2.92 -6.03
N TYR A 66 -4.92 3.34 -4.82
CA TYR A 66 -3.63 3.94 -4.53
C TYR A 66 -2.46 3.03 -4.96
N GLY A 67 -2.53 1.73 -4.65
CA GLY A 67 -1.50 0.77 -5.06
C GLY A 67 -1.38 0.66 -6.57
N ALA A 68 -2.50 0.58 -7.29
CA ALA A 68 -2.52 0.54 -8.75
C ALA A 68 -1.93 1.82 -9.36
N ASP A 69 -2.34 3.00 -8.87
CA ASP A 69 -1.82 4.30 -9.30
C ASP A 69 -0.32 4.45 -9.01
N ALA A 70 0.13 4.02 -7.81
CA ALA A 70 1.52 4.07 -7.43
C ALA A 70 2.40 3.17 -8.30
N ILE A 71 1.94 1.96 -8.62
CA ILE A 71 2.65 1.04 -9.53
C ILE A 71 2.64 1.59 -10.95
N GLY A 72 1.52 2.12 -11.42
CA GLY A 72 1.39 2.73 -12.74
C GLY A 72 2.35 3.90 -12.95
N ASP A 73 2.49 4.79 -11.95
CA ASP A 73 3.28 6.02 -12.01
C ASP A 73 4.77 5.83 -11.62
N LYS A 74 5.08 4.95 -10.66
CA LYS A 74 6.44 4.80 -10.08
C LYS A 74 7.11 3.45 -10.37
N GLY A 75 6.42 2.56 -11.07
CA GLY A 75 6.90 1.19 -11.33
C GLY A 75 6.60 0.22 -10.19
N ILE A 76 6.79 -1.09 -10.49
CA ILE A 76 6.40 -2.17 -9.57
C ILE A 76 7.07 -2.02 -8.22
N ILE A 77 8.40 -1.88 -8.16
CA ILE A 77 9.14 -1.91 -6.90
C ILE A 77 8.74 -0.73 -6.01
N LYS A 78 8.91 0.50 -6.51
CA LYS A 78 8.62 1.70 -5.73
C LYS A 78 7.12 1.84 -5.43
N GLY A 79 6.27 1.51 -6.39
CA GLY A 79 4.82 1.52 -6.22
C GLY A 79 4.33 0.52 -5.16
N SER A 80 4.90 -0.69 -5.13
CA SER A 80 4.57 -1.70 -4.11
C SER A 80 5.04 -1.29 -2.71
N ILE A 81 6.23 -0.67 -2.59
CA ILE A 81 6.72 -0.10 -1.32
C ILE A 81 5.77 1.00 -0.82
N MET A 82 5.34 1.91 -1.70
CA MET A 82 4.39 2.96 -1.36
C MET A 82 3.01 2.41 -0.97
N ALA A 83 2.53 1.38 -1.68
CA ALA A 83 1.28 0.70 -1.37
C ALA A 83 1.34 -0.01 0.00
N SER A 84 2.42 -0.72 0.29
CA SER A 84 2.65 -1.38 1.59
C SER A 84 2.66 -0.36 2.73
N GLU A 85 3.38 0.74 2.58
CA GLU A 85 3.41 1.84 3.55
C GLU A 85 2.00 2.35 3.85
N ARG A 86 1.19 2.54 2.81
CA ARG A 86 -0.17 3.05 2.97
C ARG A 86 -1.10 2.04 3.64
N ILE A 87 -0.96 0.74 3.32
CA ILE A 87 -1.72 -0.32 3.97
C ILE A 87 -1.40 -0.35 5.48
N THR A 88 -0.15 -0.21 5.88
CA THR A 88 0.24 -0.13 7.30
C THR A 88 -0.42 1.05 8.00
N ARG A 89 -0.56 2.21 7.34
CA ARG A 89 -1.28 3.38 7.87
C ARG A 89 -2.80 3.22 7.87
N CYS A 90 -3.35 2.22 7.20
CA CYS A 90 -4.78 1.95 7.19
C CYS A 90 -5.20 1.20 8.47
N ASN A 91 -5.06 1.87 9.61
CA ASN A 91 -5.34 1.36 10.95
C ASN A 91 -6.30 2.32 11.69
N PRO A 92 -6.86 1.94 12.83
CA PRO A 92 -7.84 2.76 13.57
C PRO A 92 -7.33 4.16 13.98
N PHE A 93 -6.01 4.35 14.07
CA PHE A 93 -5.40 5.62 14.49
C PHE A 93 -5.19 6.61 13.33
N ALA A 94 -5.39 6.17 12.09
CA ALA A 94 -5.18 7.00 10.89
C ALA A 94 -6.03 8.27 10.90
N TYR A 95 -7.25 8.20 11.43
CA TYR A 95 -8.15 9.34 11.55
C TYR A 95 -7.53 10.45 12.43
N ASN A 96 -7.01 10.11 13.60
CA ASN A 96 -6.41 11.07 14.52
C ASN A 96 -5.21 11.77 13.87
N TYR A 97 -4.33 11.01 13.23
CA TYR A 97 -3.19 11.59 12.51
C TYR A 97 -3.60 12.47 11.34
N HIS A 98 -4.72 12.16 10.69
CA HIS A 98 -5.25 12.95 9.58
C HIS A 98 -5.79 14.30 10.06
N VAL A 99 -6.51 14.30 11.19
CA VAL A 99 -7.01 15.51 11.86
C VAL A 99 -5.85 16.37 12.36
N GLU A 100 -4.85 15.78 13.00
CA GLU A 100 -3.66 16.49 13.49
C GLU A 100 -2.89 17.21 12.38
N LEU A 101 -2.98 16.73 11.12
CA LEU A 101 -2.38 17.35 9.95
C LEU A 101 -3.28 18.39 9.26
N ASN A 102 -4.49 18.65 9.77
CA ASN A 102 -5.51 19.43 9.06
C ASN A 102 -5.72 18.99 7.60
N SER A 103 -5.59 17.68 7.35
CA SER A 103 -5.72 17.12 6.02
C SER A 103 -7.19 17.07 5.59
N PRO A 104 -7.49 17.25 4.28
CA PRO A 104 -8.86 17.31 3.81
C PRO A 104 -9.56 15.95 3.84
N PHE A 105 -10.85 15.99 4.07
CA PHE A 105 -11.76 14.84 3.98
C PHE A 105 -12.53 14.87 2.65
N ASN A 106 -12.91 13.69 2.17
CA ASN A 106 -13.79 13.60 1.02
C ASN A 106 -15.22 14.01 1.42
N GLU A 107 -15.75 15.04 0.77
CA GLU A 107 -17.06 15.62 1.08
C GLU A 107 -18.23 14.62 0.97
N LYS A 108 -18.08 13.59 0.12
CA LYS A 108 -19.16 12.63 -0.15
C LYS A 108 -19.33 11.56 0.92
N ASP A 109 -18.23 11.12 1.52
CA ASP A 109 -18.20 9.92 2.38
C ASP A 109 -17.26 10.05 3.59
N SER A 110 -16.74 11.26 3.83
CA SER A 110 -15.84 11.60 4.95
C SER A 110 -14.57 10.74 5.04
N ARG A 111 -14.16 10.09 3.94
CA ARG A 111 -12.91 9.35 3.91
C ARG A 111 -11.69 10.27 3.88
N LEU A 112 -10.59 9.77 4.42
CA LEU A 112 -9.31 10.46 4.51
C LEU A 112 -8.68 10.64 3.12
N ILE A 113 -8.52 11.86 2.62
CA ILE A 113 -7.90 12.10 1.31
C ILE A 113 -6.39 11.94 1.41
N ASP A 114 -5.84 10.92 0.73
CA ASP A 114 -4.40 10.66 0.67
C ASP A 114 -4.01 10.06 -0.71
N PRO A 115 -3.89 10.88 -1.76
CA PRO A 115 -3.51 10.42 -3.09
C PRO A 115 -2.01 10.15 -3.20
N VAL A 116 -1.59 9.46 -4.28
CA VAL A 116 -0.16 9.17 -4.58
C VAL A 116 0.65 10.47 -4.74
N LYS A 117 0.06 11.48 -5.38
CA LYS A 117 0.69 12.80 -5.58
C LYS A 117 0.05 13.80 -4.62
N LEU A 118 0.71 14.02 -3.50
CA LEU A 118 0.32 15.05 -2.55
C LEU A 118 0.95 16.39 -2.97
N LYS A 119 0.13 17.43 -2.95
CA LYS A 119 0.58 18.83 -3.15
C LYS A 119 0.65 19.53 -1.79
N ASN A 120 1.69 20.35 -1.60
CA ASN A 120 1.79 21.28 -0.47
C ASN A 120 1.72 20.63 0.94
N LEU A 121 2.47 19.55 1.15
CA LEU A 121 2.62 18.99 2.48
C LEU A 121 3.49 19.90 3.37
N PRO A 122 3.10 20.11 4.63
CA PRO A 122 3.96 20.80 5.59
C PRO A 122 5.28 20.02 5.77
N SER A 123 6.37 20.76 5.92
CA SER A 123 7.67 20.16 6.27
C SER A 123 7.75 19.97 7.77
N SER A 124 8.20 18.81 8.21
CA SER A 124 8.44 18.52 9.63
C SER A 124 9.87 18.93 10.03
N ASN A 125 10.04 19.21 11.33
CA ASN A 125 11.37 19.49 11.91
C ASN A 125 12.15 18.20 12.25
N ARG A 126 11.62 17.00 11.95
CA ARG A 126 12.27 15.72 12.19
C ARG A 126 13.17 15.34 11.02
N SER A 127 14.30 14.69 11.30
CA SER A 127 15.20 14.21 10.26
C SER A 127 14.66 12.95 9.57
N PRO A 128 14.36 13.00 8.25
CA PRO A 128 13.91 11.82 7.52
C PRO A 128 14.96 10.70 7.46
N LEU A 129 16.25 11.07 7.44
CA LEU A 129 17.34 10.09 7.43
C LEU A 129 17.40 9.31 8.74
N VAL A 130 17.32 10.01 9.89
CA VAL A 130 17.28 9.36 11.22
C VAL A 130 16.07 8.44 11.33
N ALA A 131 14.89 8.88 10.89
CA ALA A 131 13.70 8.04 10.92
C ALA A 131 13.85 6.78 10.04
N GLY A 132 14.38 6.92 8.83
CA GLY A 132 14.62 5.80 7.92
C GLY A 132 15.61 4.79 8.51
N THR A 133 16.74 5.26 9.06
CA THR A 133 17.76 4.39 9.69
C THR A 133 17.23 3.69 10.95
N LEU A 134 16.46 4.37 11.79
CA LEU A 134 15.81 3.75 12.95
C LEU A 134 14.88 2.62 12.53
N SER A 135 14.07 2.82 11.49
CA SER A 135 13.17 1.74 10.99
C SER A 135 13.90 0.65 10.23
N ALA A 136 15.10 0.90 9.70
CA ALA A 136 15.95 -0.14 9.13
C ALA A 136 16.53 -1.07 10.22
N ILE A 137 16.80 -0.54 11.42
CA ILE A 137 17.29 -1.35 12.55
C ILE A 137 16.11 -2.04 13.27
N ILE A 138 15.08 -1.26 13.60
CA ILE A 138 13.88 -1.74 14.28
C ILE A 138 12.65 -1.25 13.49
N PRO A 139 11.98 -2.12 12.72
CA PRO A 139 10.79 -1.74 11.98
C PRO A 139 9.76 -1.02 12.86
N GLY A 140 9.26 0.12 12.40
CA GLY A 140 8.33 0.97 13.15
C GLY A 140 8.97 2.03 14.06
N ALA A 141 10.24 1.89 14.49
CA ALA A 141 10.88 2.84 15.40
C ALA A 141 10.99 4.25 14.81
N GLY A 142 11.27 4.37 13.52
CA GLY A 142 11.32 5.67 12.85
C GLY A 142 9.97 6.38 12.73
N ARG A 143 8.86 5.62 12.65
CA ARG A 143 7.50 6.20 12.73
C ARG A 143 7.22 6.74 14.14
N ALA A 144 7.60 5.99 15.17
CA ALA A 144 7.49 6.44 16.56
C ALA A 144 8.35 7.70 16.81
N TYR A 145 9.59 7.73 16.32
CA TYR A 145 10.44 8.93 16.33
C TYR A 145 9.76 10.13 15.67
N SER A 146 9.01 9.91 14.62
CA SER A 146 8.28 10.97 13.89
C SER A 146 7.00 11.43 14.61
N GLY A 147 6.62 10.82 15.75
CA GLY A 147 5.40 11.12 16.49
C GLY A 147 4.20 10.22 16.12
N ARG A 148 4.37 9.29 15.17
CA ARG A 148 3.33 8.33 14.76
C ARG A 148 3.53 6.97 15.43
N THR A 149 3.46 6.94 16.75
CA THR A 149 3.82 5.76 17.56
C THR A 149 2.94 4.55 17.25
N MET A 150 1.62 4.75 17.08
CA MET A 150 0.70 3.65 16.80
C MET A 150 0.90 3.08 15.39
N ASP A 151 1.20 3.93 14.41
CA ASP A 151 1.60 3.46 13.07
C ASP A 151 2.93 2.67 13.12
N GLY A 152 3.85 3.08 13.99
CA GLY A 152 5.10 2.35 14.23
C GLY A 152 4.87 0.96 14.82
N LEU A 153 3.97 0.87 15.81
CA LEU A 153 3.58 -0.40 16.41
C LEU A 153 2.90 -1.32 15.39
N MET A 154 1.97 -0.79 14.59
CA MET A 154 1.32 -1.56 13.52
C MET A 154 2.30 -2.01 12.45
N GLY A 155 3.27 -1.18 12.08
CA GLY A 155 4.33 -1.53 11.15
C GLY A 155 5.23 -2.64 11.66
N PHE A 156 5.68 -2.54 12.91
CA PHE A 156 6.45 -3.60 13.58
C PHE A 156 5.67 -4.93 13.57
N TRP A 157 4.40 -4.89 13.96
CA TRP A 157 3.56 -6.08 14.03
C TRP A 157 3.33 -6.72 12.66
N THR A 158 3.08 -5.89 11.63
CA THR A 158 2.91 -6.37 10.24
C THR A 158 4.19 -7.04 9.73
N PHE A 159 5.36 -6.44 10.00
CA PHE A 159 6.64 -7.03 9.63
C PHE A 159 6.90 -8.33 10.39
N TYR A 160 6.63 -8.37 11.69
CA TYR A 160 6.78 -9.59 12.51
C TYR A 160 5.93 -10.74 11.96
N LEU A 161 4.65 -10.50 11.64
CA LEU A 161 3.76 -11.53 11.11
C LEU A 161 4.20 -12.03 9.73
N THR A 162 4.56 -11.12 8.82
CA THR A 162 5.00 -11.52 7.48
C THR A 162 6.35 -12.21 7.50
N GLY A 163 7.28 -11.74 8.34
CA GLY A 163 8.60 -12.34 8.54
C GLY A 163 8.52 -13.73 9.17
N SER A 164 7.70 -13.90 10.21
CA SER A 164 7.44 -15.21 10.83
C SER A 164 6.83 -16.18 9.82
N SER A 165 5.86 -15.73 9.02
CA SER A 165 5.25 -16.54 7.97
C SER A 165 6.27 -16.97 6.91
N ALA A 166 7.19 -16.07 6.52
CA ALA A 166 8.30 -16.40 5.63
C ALA A 166 9.22 -17.45 6.23
N TYR A 167 9.66 -17.23 7.47
CA TYR A 167 10.55 -18.16 8.20
C TYR A 167 9.98 -19.57 8.25
N PHE A 168 8.73 -19.73 8.75
CA PHE A 168 8.10 -21.05 8.87
C PHE A 168 7.85 -21.71 7.53
N SER A 169 7.41 -20.94 6.50
CA SER A 169 7.17 -21.49 5.17
C SER A 169 8.45 -21.99 4.51
N ILE A 170 9.58 -21.30 4.72
CA ILE A 170 10.89 -21.73 4.22
C ILE A 170 11.37 -22.96 4.99
N LYS A 171 11.26 -22.96 6.33
CA LYS A 171 11.65 -24.08 7.19
C LYS A 171 10.90 -25.36 6.83
N GLU A 172 9.61 -25.24 6.50
CA GLU A 172 8.76 -26.36 6.05
C GLU A 172 8.95 -26.68 4.56
N LYS A 173 9.90 -26.06 3.88
CA LYS A 173 10.20 -26.27 2.44
C LYS A 173 8.99 -26.08 1.52
N ARG A 174 8.07 -25.17 1.87
CA ARG A 174 6.89 -24.85 1.05
C ARG A 174 7.33 -24.08 -0.21
N THR A 175 7.29 -24.74 -1.36
CA THR A 175 7.83 -24.22 -2.63
C THR A 175 7.16 -22.94 -3.14
N ILE A 176 5.87 -22.73 -2.86
CA ILE A 176 5.11 -21.55 -3.29
C ILE A 176 5.01 -20.51 -2.15
N ALA A 177 4.63 -20.95 -0.94
CA ALA A 177 4.41 -20.05 0.19
C ALA A 177 5.71 -19.42 0.69
N GLY A 178 6.83 -20.14 0.65
CA GLY A 178 8.15 -19.63 1.07
C GLY A 178 8.56 -18.38 0.29
N PRO A 179 8.77 -18.45 -1.03
CA PRO A 179 9.11 -17.28 -1.85
C PRO A 179 8.06 -16.16 -1.79
N PHE A 180 6.77 -16.50 -1.70
CA PHE A 180 5.70 -15.52 -1.59
C PHE A 180 5.82 -14.68 -0.32
N PHE A 181 5.88 -15.32 0.85
CA PHE A 181 5.98 -14.60 2.13
C PHE A 181 7.34 -13.89 2.30
N LEU A 182 8.42 -14.43 1.73
CA LEU A 182 9.71 -13.75 1.71
C LEU A 182 9.64 -12.43 0.95
N THR A 183 9.06 -12.45 -0.25
CA THR A 183 8.88 -11.25 -1.07
C THR A 183 7.95 -10.25 -0.38
N LEU A 184 6.84 -10.73 0.18
CA LEU A 184 5.90 -9.89 0.93
C LEU A 184 6.59 -9.22 2.14
N SER A 185 7.34 -9.98 2.93
CA SER A 185 8.10 -9.46 4.08
C SER A 185 9.13 -8.42 3.67
N ALA A 186 9.84 -8.63 2.55
CA ALA A 186 10.78 -7.65 2.01
C ALA A 186 10.08 -6.34 1.60
N VAL A 187 8.92 -6.42 0.93
CA VAL A 187 8.13 -5.24 0.54
C VAL A 187 7.60 -4.50 1.77
N VAL A 188 7.13 -5.23 2.80
CA VAL A 188 6.68 -4.64 4.07
C VAL A 188 7.83 -3.94 4.78
N TYR A 189 8.99 -4.58 4.87
CA TYR A 189 10.18 -4.00 5.50
C TYR A 189 10.62 -2.69 4.82
N LEU A 190 10.71 -2.70 3.49
CA LEU A 190 11.03 -1.49 2.73
C LEU A 190 9.93 -0.42 2.85
N GLY A 191 8.67 -0.85 2.97
CA GLY A 191 7.53 0.01 3.25
C GLY A 191 7.64 0.71 4.60
N GLU A 192 8.16 0.02 5.63
CA GLU A 192 8.40 0.61 6.95
C GLU A 192 9.51 1.66 6.92
N ILE A 193 10.62 1.40 6.23
CA ILE A 193 11.72 2.37 6.06
C ILE A 193 11.22 3.61 5.32
N TYR A 194 10.52 3.41 4.19
CA TYR A 194 9.95 4.49 3.41
C TYR A 194 8.90 5.29 4.19
N GLY A 195 8.03 4.60 4.92
CA GLY A 195 6.97 5.22 5.72
C GLY A 195 7.52 6.03 6.89
N ALA A 196 8.58 5.58 7.53
CA ALA A 196 9.30 6.33 8.56
C ALA A 196 9.93 7.60 7.99
N TRP A 197 10.63 7.47 6.87
CA TRP A 197 11.20 8.62 6.14
C TRP A 197 10.11 9.64 5.75
N ARG A 198 9.01 9.17 5.17
CA ARG A 198 7.86 10.00 4.78
C ARG A 198 7.21 10.69 5.98
N SER A 199 7.02 9.96 7.07
CA SER A 199 6.44 10.49 8.30
C SER A 199 7.32 11.61 8.89
N ALA A 200 8.63 11.39 8.99
CA ALA A 200 9.54 12.41 9.49
C ALA A 200 9.61 13.64 8.58
N LYS A 201 9.40 13.47 7.28
CA LYS A 201 9.44 14.57 6.32
C LYS A 201 8.19 15.45 6.35
N TYR A 202 7.02 14.85 6.55
CA TYR A 202 5.74 15.51 6.28
C TYR A 202 4.78 15.54 7.47
N TYR A 203 5.05 14.80 8.54
CA TYR A 203 4.19 14.79 9.70
C TYR A 203 4.70 15.79 10.72
N GLN A 204 3.91 16.83 10.97
CA GLN A 204 4.13 17.78 12.05
C GLN A 204 2.82 17.90 12.83
N LYS A 205 2.87 17.56 14.11
CA LYS A 205 1.73 17.76 15.00
C LYS A 205 1.46 19.26 15.09
N SER A 206 0.25 19.70 14.75
CA SER A 206 -0.18 21.07 15.02
C SER A 206 -0.30 21.22 16.54
N ASN A 207 0.49 22.14 17.12
CA ASN A 207 0.33 22.53 18.53
C ASN A 207 -0.94 23.33 18.71
#